data_dc7f19e3a41e8dd7590197d869a3033e
#
_entry.id   dc7f19e3a41e8dd7590197d869a3033e
#
_cell.length_a   1.000
_cell.length_b   1.000
_cell.length_c   1.000
_cell.angle_alpha   90.00
_cell.angle_beta   90.00
_cell.angle_gamma   90.00
#
_symmetry.space_group_name_H-M   'P 1'
#
loop_
_entity.id
_entity.type
_entity.pdbx_description
1 polymer ?
#
loop_
_entity_poly.entity_id
_entity_poly.type
_entity_poly.pdbx_seq_one_letter_code
_entity_poly.pdbx_strand_id
1 'polypeptide(L)'
;KGTLSQLFNLIWFCRQTRIPFEVFAFSDSYDRGARYETPSTQGFKYGDLNCREFKMLNFFSSNMTAKEEMEMMVTLLMYTHRYARFRNWSENGYPYGAPRNLELGGTPLNEAIIAMMDIVPKFKSDTGVQKVNTVFLTDGAANNSLSIYDYRLETREDHEDFGNHIETTKDIGGWRSTATTIITDPVTNKSVELEGRNMTSELLKLLKARVYDMNIVGFFIAGSGRSGRVDKNVIRSVCKIDSYVDTDELMALVKKINKEKFLAVKSAGYDEYYILPGGNSLEVENDGLGDELIGASKAKLKSAFGKSMKSKIDSRALLNKFVKLVA
;
A
#
# COMPACT_ATOMS: atom_id res chain seq x y z
N LYS A 1 3.15 -9.92 -9.91
CA LYS A 1 3.10 -11.37 -9.61
C LYS A 1 3.85 -11.69 -8.31
N GLY A 2 5.12 -11.38 -8.19
CA GLY A 2 5.92 -11.72 -7.00
C GLY A 2 5.33 -11.20 -5.68
N THR A 3 4.82 -9.98 -5.67
CA THR A 3 4.12 -9.41 -4.50
C THR A 3 2.91 -10.23 -4.08
N LEU A 4 2.07 -10.67 -5.04
CA LEU A 4 0.92 -11.53 -4.75
C LEU A 4 1.34 -12.91 -4.24
N SER A 5 2.40 -13.50 -4.79
CA SER A 5 2.91 -14.78 -4.29
C SER A 5 3.35 -14.68 -2.83
N GLN A 6 4.01 -13.59 -2.44
CA GLN A 6 4.38 -13.34 -1.05
C GLN A 6 3.14 -13.15 -0.16
N LEU A 7 2.15 -12.40 -0.63
CA LEU A 7 0.88 -12.19 0.07
C LEU A 7 0.15 -13.53 0.30
N PHE A 8 0.03 -14.36 -0.72
CA PHE A 8 -0.64 -15.66 -0.60
C PHE A 8 0.06 -16.59 0.40
N ASN A 9 1.39 -16.54 0.45
CA ASN A 9 2.16 -17.28 1.46
C ASN A 9 1.84 -16.80 2.89
N LEU A 10 1.68 -15.49 3.10
CA LEU A 10 1.29 -14.94 4.40
C LEU A 10 -0.14 -15.35 4.78
N ILE A 11 -1.09 -15.25 3.86
CA ILE A 11 -2.49 -15.66 4.06
C ILE A 11 -2.53 -17.14 4.46
N TRP A 12 -1.85 -17.97 3.68
CA TRP A 12 -1.79 -19.41 3.96
C TRP A 12 -1.18 -19.68 5.33
N PHE A 13 -0.08 -19.02 5.69
CA PHE A 13 0.53 -19.15 7.02
C PHE A 13 -0.46 -18.77 8.12
N CYS A 14 -1.12 -17.62 8.03
CA CYS A 14 -2.11 -17.19 9.01
C CYS A 14 -3.27 -18.20 9.14
N ARG A 15 -3.74 -18.76 8.03
CA ARG A 15 -4.78 -19.81 8.03
C ARG A 15 -4.32 -21.07 8.76
N GLN A 16 -3.10 -21.54 8.49
CA GLN A 16 -2.58 -22.77 9.13
C GLN A 16 -2.35 -22.58 10.63
N THR A 17 -1.92 -21.40 11.03
CA THR A 17 -1.66 -21.06 12.43
C THR A 17 -2.87 -20.49 13.16
N ARG A 18 -4.01 -20.33 12.46
CA ARG A 18 -5.26 -19.74 12.99
C ARG A 18 -5.07 -18.32 13.53
N ILE A 19 -4.15 -17.57 12.95
CA ILE A 19 -3.97 -16.15 13.26
C ILE A 19 -5.03 -15.37 12.48
N PRO A 20 -5.89 -14.57 13.14
CA PRO A 20 -6.83 -13.68 12.46
C PRO A 20 -6.09 -12.65 11.59
N PHE A 21 -6.64 -12.38 10.42
CA PHE A 21 -6.05 -11.41 9.50
C PHE A 21 -7.11 -10.73 8.62
N GLU A 22 -6.77 -9.53 8.16
CA GLU A 22 -7.46 -8.78 7.12
C GLU A 22 -6.42 -8.26 6.13
N VAL A 23 -6.75 -8.26 4.85
CA VAL A 23 -5.89 -7.76 3.78
C VAL A 23 -6.61 -6.72 2.98
N PHE A 24 -6.08 -5.52 2.98
CA PHE A 24 -6.62 -4.40 2.22
C PHE A 24 -5.67 -4.00 1.09
N ALA A 25 -6.26 -3.66 -0.05
CA ALA A 25 -5.57 -2.91 -1.08
C ALA A 25 -6.05 -1.47 -1.06
N PHE A 26 -5.17 -0.53 -1.33
CA PHE A 26 -5.49 0.88 -1.46
C PHE A 26 -5.13 1.39 -2.85
N SER A 27 -5.92 2.31 -3.35
CA SER A 27 -5.76 2.92 -4.67
C SER A 27 -6.35 4.33 -4.68
N ASP A 28 -5.82 5.17 -5.54
CA ASP A 28 -6.40 6.46 -5.93
C ASP A 28 -6.90 6.37 -7.37
N SER A 29 -7.87 5.53 -7.63
CA SER A 29 -8.38 5.39 -8.97
C SER A 29 -9.04 6.69 -9.43
N TYR A 30 -8.47 7.26 -10.48
CA TYR A 30 -8.99 8.45 -11.15
C TYR A 30 -10.32 8.10 -11.83
N ASP A 31 -11.43 8.51 -11.24
CA ASP A 31 -12.71 8.48 -11.96
C ASP A 31 -12.79 9.69 -12.88
N ARG A 32 -12.49 9.48 -14.16
CA ARG A 32 -12.59 10.55 -15.18
C ARG A 32 -14.00 11.11 -15.31
N GLY A 33 -15.03 10.36 -14.89
CA GLY A 33 -16.43 10.80 -14.87
C GLY A 33 -16.71 11.77 -13.72
N ALA A 34 -16.12 11.53 -12.55
CA ALA A 34 -16.34 12.37 -11.36
C ALA A 34 -15.77 13.79 -11.48
N ARG A 35 -14.88 14.04 -12.45
CA ARG A 35 -14.38 15.41 -12.71
C ARG A 35 -15.45 16.40 -13.15
N TYR A 36 -16.57 15.92 -13.67
CA TYR A 36 -17.66 16.76 -14.17
C TYR A 36 -18.89 16.76 -13.26
N GLU A 37 -18.91 15.91 -12.26
CA GLU A 37 -19.95 15.97 -11.24
C GLU A 37 -19.49 16.96 -10.17
N THR A 38 -20.24 18.03 -9.99
CA THR A 38 -20.05 18.97 -8.88
C THR A 38 -20.16 18.16 -7.60
N PRO A 39 -19.11 18.07 -6.79
CA PRO A 39 -19.13 17.22 -5.61
C PRO A 39 -20.22 17.71 -4.66
N SER A 40 -21.02 16.80 -4.14
CA SER A 40 -21.91 17.13 -3.03
C SER A 40 -21.06 17.46 -1.80
N THR A 41 -21.04 18.71 -1.40
CA THR A 41 -20.33 19.22 -0.21
C THR A 41 -21.12 19.01 1.06
N GLN A 42 -22.32 18.45 0.95
CA GLN A 42 -23.20 18.26 2.10
C GLN A 42 -22.50 17.43 3.19
N GLY A 43 -22.18 18.09 4.27
CA GLY A 43 -21.63 17.47 5.50
C GLY A 43 -20.13 17.67 5.74
N PHE A 44 -19.35 18.15 4.79
CA PHE A 44 -17.93 18.46 4.98
C PHE A 44 -17.71 19.87 5.52
N LYS A 45 -16.70 20.03 6.37
CA LYS A 45 -16.30 21.31 6.95
C LYS A 45 -14.94 21.73 6.41
N TYR A 46 -14.62 23.00 6.53
CA TYR A 46 -13.28 23.50 6.27
C TYR A 46 -12.25 22.69 7.07
N GLY A 47 -11.21 22.21 6.37
CA GLY A 47 -10.15 21.42 6.97
C GLY A 47 -10.42 19.91 7.01
N ASP A 48 -11.62 19.44 6.69
CA ASP A 48 -11.87 18.02 6.56
C ASP A 48 -11.03 17.42 5.43
N LEU A 49 -10.56 16.19 5.60
CA LEU A 49 -9.78 15.50 4.58
C LEU A 49 -10.64 15.15 3.37
N ASN A 50 -10.15 15.49 2.19
CA ASN A 50 -10.75 15.09 0.93
C ASN A 50 -10.14 13.77 0.45
N CYS A 51 -10.81 12.66 0.74
CA CYS A 51 -10.41 11.32 0.33
C CYS A 51 -11.26 10.75 -0.81
N ARG A 52 -11.81 11.58 -1.69
CA ARG A 52 -12.76 11.14 -2.74
C ARG A 52 -12.19 10.12 -3.71
N GLU A 53 -10.94 10.30 -4.10
CA GLU A 53 -10.27 9.40 -5.04
C GLU A 53 -9.67 8.18 -4.33
N PHE A 54 -9.53 8.23 -3.01
CA PHE A 54 -9.01 7.14 -2.21
C PHE A 54 -10.01 6.00 -2.11
N LYS A 55 -9.54 4.78 -2.33
CA LYS A 55 -10.31 3.55 -2.20
C LYS A 55 -9.52 2.53 -1.39
N MET A 56 -10.22 1.89 -0.46
CA MET A 56 -9.70 0.81 0.36
C MET A 56 -10.57 -0.42 0.12
N LEU A 57 -9.96 -1.46 -0.44
CA LEU A 57 -10.65 -2.69 -0.84
C LEU A 57 -10.20 -3.83 0.06
N ASN A 58 -11.13 -4.48 0.76
CA ASN A 58 -10.83 -5.69 1.51
C ASN A 58 -10.72 -6.87 0.53
N PHE A 59 -9.52 -7.38 0.34
CA PHE A 59 -9.26 -8.51 -0.54
C PHE A 59 -9.38 -9.86 0.16
N PHE A 60 -8.91 -9.95 1.40
CA PHE A 60 -8.97 -11.19 2.16
C PHE A 60 -9.27 -10.91 3.63
N SER A 61 -10.03 -11.83 4.21
CA SER A 61 -10.36 -11.82 5.62
C SER A 61 -10.28 -13.24 6.18
N SER A 62 -9.87 -13.36 7.43
CA SER A 62 -9.94 -14.64 8.15
C SER A 62 -11.35 -15.21 8.24
N ASN A 63 -12.38 -14.38 8.01
CA ASN A 63 -13.79 -14.79 7.99
C ASN A 63 -14.24 -15.38 6.64
N MET A 64 -13.44 -15.26 5.58
CA MET A 64 -13.74 -15.85 4.28
C MET A 64 -13.75 -17.37 4.33
N THR A 65 -14.65 -17.96 3.57
CA THR A 65 -14.60 -19.41 3.29
C THR A 65 -13.41 -19.72 2.38
N ALA A 66 -12.97 -20.98 2.40
CA ALA A 66 -11.88 -21.43 1.52
C ALA A 66 -12.22 -21.28 0.02
N LYS A 67 -13.49 -21.25 -0.34
CA LYS A 67 -13.95 -21.03 -1.71
C LYS A 67 -13.77 -19.56 -2.10
N GLU A 68 -14.26 -18.63 -1.30
CA GLU A 68 -14.13 -17.18 -1.53
C GLU A 68 -12.67 -16.77 -1.61
N GLU A 69 -11.83 -17.27 -0.70
CA GLU A 69 -10.40 -17.01 -0.69
C GLU A 69 -9.73 -17.49 -1.99
N MET A 70 -10.06 -18.69 -2.45
CA MET A 70 -9.53 -19.22 -3.70
C MET A 70 -10.01 -18.42 -4.92
N GLU A 71 -11.27 -18.03 -4.98
CA GLU A 71 -11.84 -17.20 -6.04
C GLU A 71 -11.14 -15.84 -6.10
N MET A 72 -10.87 -15.23 -4.95
CA MET A 72 -10.12 -13.95 -4.89
C MET A 72 -8.68 -14.14 -5.34
N MET A 73 -7.97 -15.19 -4.90
CA MET A 73 -6.61 -15.47 -5.36
C MET A 73 -6.53 -15.61 -6.88
N VAL A 74 -7.45 -16.38 -7.47
CA VAL A 74 -7.53 -16.56 -8.93
C VAL A 74 -7.80 -15.23 -9.63
N THR A 75 -8.77 -14.46 -9.12
CA THR A 75 -9.13 -13.14 -9.67
C THR A 75 -7.93 -12.21 -9.69
N LEU A 76 -7.19 -12.09 -8.60
CA LEU A 76 -5.99 -11.24 -8.52
C LEU A 76 -4.87 -11.72 -9.45
N LEU A 77 -4.67 -13.03 -9.59
CA LEU A 77 -3.69 -13.59 -10.55
C LEU A 77 -4.09 -13.26 -11.98
N MET A 78 -5.34 -13.46 -12.35
CA MET A 78 -5.86 -13.12 -13.68
C MET A 78 -5.70 -11.64 -13.98
N TYR A 79 -5.98 -10.79 -12.99
CA TYR A 79 -5.83 -9.35 -13.09
C TYR A 79 -4.38 -8.95 -13.39
N THR A 80 -3.42 -9.49 -12.63
CA THR A 80 -1.99 -9.20 -12.87
C THR A 80 -1.48 -9.73 -14.20
N HIS A 81 -2.01 -10.86 -14.69
CA HIS A 81 -1.70 -11.36 -16.03
C HIS A 81 -2.18 -10.41 -17.14
N ARG A 82 -3.37 -9.84 -16.98
CA ARG A 82 -3.89 -8.83 -17.92
C ARG A 82 -3.02 -7.59 -17.93
N TYR A 83 -2.66 -7.03 -16.77
CA TYR A 83 -1.76 -5.88 -16.69
C TYR A 83 -0.39 -6.13 -17.34
N ALA A 84 0.19 -7.29 -17.18
CA ALA A 84 1.47 -7.63 -17.77
C ALA A 84 1.45 -7.67 -19.30
N ARG A 85 0.31 -7.98 -19.92
CA ARG A 85 0.14 -8.03 -21.39
C ARG A 85 -0.12 -6.65 -22.01
N PHE A 86 -0.71 -5.70 -21.25
CA PHE A 86 -1.03 -4.35 -21.74
C PHE A 86 0.09 -3.33 -21.50
N ARG A 87 1.33 -3.73 -21.67
CA ARG A 87 2.52 -2.90 -21.43
C ARG A 87 2.63 -1.67 -22.36
N ASN A 88 1.84 -1.58 -23.43
CA ASN A 88 1.76 -0.45 -24.35
C ASN A 88 0.53 0.41 -24.02
N TRP A 89 0.68 1.29 -23.06
CA TRP A 89 -0.35 2.24 -22.60
C TRP A 89 -0.80 3.25 -23.67
N SER A 90 -0.03 3.41 -24.74
CA SER A 90 -0.26 4.45 -25.75
C SER A 90 -1.37 4.16 -26.74
N GLU A 91 -1.78 2.90 -26.92
CA GLU A 91 -2.68 2.57 -28.04
C GLU A 91 -4.08 2.06 -27.62
N ASN A 92 -4.29 1.50 -26.45
CA ASN A 92 -5.55 0.76 -26.18
C ASN A 92 -6.27 1.02 -24.85
N GLY A 93 -5.90 2.03 -24.09
CA GLY A 93 -6.62 2.33 -22.83
C GLY A 93 -6.50 1.20 -21.77
N TYR A 94 -7.29 1.32 -20.72
CA TYR A 94 -7.36 0.35 -19.62
C TYR A 94 -7.82 -1.03 -20.10
N PRO A 95 -7.32 -2.13 -19.50
CA PRO A 95 -7.73 -3.47 -19.89
C PRO A 95 -9.23 -3.63 -19.73
N TYR A 96 -9.90 -3.95 -20.83
CA TYR A 96 -11.34 -4.22 -20.85
C TYR A 96 -11.71 -5.22 -19.75
N GLY A 97 -12.65 -4.84 -18.89
CA GLY A 97 -13.20 -5.70 -17.83
C GLY A 97 -12.40 -5.71 -16.51
N ALA A 98 -11.46 -4.78 -16.30
CA ALA A 98 -10.98 -4.52 -14.95
C ALA A 98 -12.06 -3.77 -14.16
N PRO A 99 -12.36 -4.16 -12.91
CA PRO A 99 -13.25 -3.36 -12.07
C PRO A 99 -12.67 -1.96 -11.90
N ARG A 100 -13.52 -0.92 -12.02
CA ARG A 100 -13.09 0.49 -11.92
C ARG A 100 -12.29 0.80 -10.66
N ASN A 101 -12.61 0.13 -9.56
CA ASN A 101 -11.94 0.33 -8.28
C ASN A 101 -10.58 -0.37 -8.14
N LEU A 102 -10.15 -1.16 -9.14
CA LEU A 102 -8.85 -1.83 -9.18
C LEU A 102 -7.87 -1.14 -10.14
N GLU A 103 -8.14 0.09 -10.53
CA GLU A 103 -7.19 0.86 -11.33
C GLU A 103 -5.93 1.12 -10.52
N LEU A 104 -4.78 0.93 -11.18
CA LEU A 104 -3.48 1.25 -10.60
C LEU A 104 -3.19 2.72 -10.87
N GLY A 105 -3.05 3.50 -9.80
CA GLY A 105 -2.78 4.93 -9.84
C GLY A 105 -1.54 5.30 -9.04
N GLY A 106 -1.62 6.36 -8.26
CA GLY A 106 -0.60 6.78 -7.32
C GLY A 106 -0.48 5.85 -6.11
N THR A 107 0.24 6.32 -5.10
CA THR A 107 0.44 5.58 -3.85
C THR A 107 -0.17 6.37 -2.69
N PRO A 108 -1.51 6.31 -2.46
CA PRO A 108 -2.19 7.04 -1.39
C PRO A 108 -1.96 6.35 -0.03
N LEU A 109 -0.69 6.19 0.34
CA LEU A 109 -0.30 5.54 1.59
C LEU A 109 -0.70 6.35 2.82
N ASN A 110 -0.69 7.68 2.72
CA ASN A 110 -1.06 8.55 3.84
C ASN A 110 -2.54 8.41 4.18
N GLU A 111 -3.40 8.37 3.18
CA GLU A 111 -4.84 8.12 3.31
C GLU A 111 -5.09 6.71 3.85
N ALA A 112 -4.31 5.72 3.40
CA ALA A 112 -4.39 4.36 3.91
C ALA A 112 -4.02 4.29 5.40
N ILE A 113 -2.99 5.01 5.85
CA ILE A 113 -2.61 5.09 7.27
C ILE A 113 -3.74 5.72 8.10
N ILE A 114 -4.38 6.77 7.58
CA ILE A 114 -5.53 7.40 8.25
C ILE A 114 -6.69 6.41 8.36
N ALA A 115 -7.03 5.70 7.28
CA ALA A 115 -8.07 4.68 7.30
C ALA A 115 -7.77 3.56 8.32
N MET A 116 -6.49 3.19 8.50
CA MET A 116 -6.09 2.21 9.51
C MET A 116 -6.36 2.67 10.94
N MET A 117 -6.50 3.98 11.20
CA MET A 117 -6.85 4.48 12.53
C MET A 117 -8.24 4.01 12.99
N ASP A 118 -9.14 3.68 12.06
CA ASP A 118 -10.45 3.11 12.36
C ASP A 118 -10.49 1.59 12.16
N ILE A 119 -9.83 1.09 11.11
CA ILE A 119 -9.83 -0.33 10.76
C ILE A 119 -9.16 -1.18 11.83
N VAL A 120 -7.97 -0.76 12.32
CA VAL A 120 -7.20 -1.58 13.27
C VAL A 120 -7.88 -1.71 14.63
N PRO A 121 -8.42 -0.64 15.26
CA PRO A 121 -9.21 -0.77 16.48
C PRO A 121 -10.42 -1.69 16.31
N LYS A 122 -11.14 -1.56 15.18
CA LYS A 122 -12.27 -2.43 14.87
C LYS A 122 -11.84 -3.89 14.73
N PHE A 123 -10.78 -4.17 13.97
CA PHE A 123 -10.23 -5.52 13.83
C PHE A 123 -9.84 -6.11 15.19
N LYS A 124 -9.19 -5.33 16.05
CA LYS A 124 -8.78 -5.75 17.38
C LYS A 124 -10.00 -6.09 18.25
N SER A 125 -11.04 -5.27 18.19
CA SER A 125 -12.32 -5.52 18.90
C SER A 125 -13.02 -6.77 18.38
N ASP A 126 -13.14 -6.92 17.06
CA ASP A 126 -13.90 -8.00 16.43
C ASP A 126 -13.23 -9.37 16.62
N THR A 127 -11.90 -9.41 16.67
CA THR A 127 -11.11 -10.65 16.77
C THR A 127 -10.66 -10.98 18.19
N GLY A 128 -10.68 -10.02 19.11
CA GLY A 128 -10.20 -10.17 20.48
C GLY A 128 -8.67 -10.32 20.60
N VAL A 129 -7.89 -10.04 19.55
CA VAL A 129 -6.43 -10.12 19.59
C VAL A 129 -5.84 -9.02 20.50
N GLN A 130 -4.84 -9.36 21.29
CA GLN A 130 -4.18 -8.40 22.16
C GLN A 130 -3.19 -7.53 21.36
N LYS A 131 -2.38 -8.15 20.50
CA LYS A 131 -1.36 -7.49 19.70
C LYS A 131 -1.69 -7.57 18.22
N VAL A 132 -1.53 -6.46 17.52
CA VAL A 132 -1.73 -6.39 16.07
C VAL A 132 -0.40 -6.08 15.38
N ASN A 133 -0.10 -6.79 14.30
CA ASN A 133 1.00 -6.49 13.41
C ASN A 133 0.43 -5.91 12.11
N THR A 134 0.58 -4.61 11.90
CA THR A 134 0.14 -3.93 10.68
C THR A 134 1.29 -3.90 9.68
N VAL A 135 1.07 -4.44 8.50
CA VAL A 135 2.07 -4.53 7.43
C VAL A 135 1.66 -3.64 6.27
N PHE A 136 2.50 -2.66 5.93
CA PHE A 136 2.36 -1.87 4.72
C PHE A 136 3.30 -2.39 3.64
N LEU A 137 2.75 -2.75 2.50
CA LEU A 137 3.50 -3.26 1.34
C LEU A 137 3.25 -2.32 0.16
N THR A 138 4.28 -1.62 -0.30
CA THR A 138 4.20 -0.64 -1.39
C THR A 138 5.32 -0.83 -2.39
N ASP A 139 5.11 -0.39 -3.62
CA ASP A 139 6.12 -0.33 -4.69
C ASP A 139 6.42 1.12 -5.13
N GLY A 140 5.76 2.08 -4.51
CA GLY A 140 5.93 3.51 -4.72
C GLY A 140 6.15 4.27 -3.42
N ALA A 141 6.72 5.47 -3.53
CA ALA A 141 6.73 6.41 -2.42
C ALA A 141 5.32 6.92 -2.16
N ALA A 142 5.00 7.21 -0.89
CA ALA A 142 3.75 7.86 -0.54
C ALA A 142 3.59 9.22 -1.26
N ASN A 143 2.36 9.57 -1.59
CA ASN A 143 2.05 10.92 -2.02
C ASN A 143 2.51 11.91 -0.93
N ASN A 144 3.13 13.01 -1.34
CA ASN A 144 3.71 13.96 -0.39
C ASN A 144 2.68 14.95 0.18
N SER A 145 1.44 14.91 -0.30
CA SER A 145 0.35 15.81 0.10
C SER A 145 -0.89 15.02 0.48
N LEU A 146 -1.71 15.63 1.32
CA LEU A 146 -3.09 15.28 1.56
C LEU A 146 -3.95 16.43 1.06
N SER A 147 -5.15 16.13 0.55
CA SER A 147 -6.11 17.15 0.14
C SER A 147 -7.11 17.41 1.25
N ILE A 148 -7.45 18.67 1.48
CA ILE A 148 -8.48 19.11 2.42
C ILE A 148 -9.53 19.95 1.71
N TYR A 149 -10.73 20.03 2.28
CA TYR A 149 -11.75 20.96 1.84
C TYR A 149 -11.39 22.38 2.30
N ASP A 150 -11.26 23.28 1.33
CA ASP A 150 -10.98 24.72 1.52
C ASP A 150 -12.13 25.53 0.92
N TYR A 151 -13.07 25.98 1.74
CA TYR A 151 -14.17 26.82 1.27
C TYR A 151 -13.65 28.24 1.09
N ARG A 152 -13.46 28.66 -0.14
CA ARG A 152 -13.30 30.06 -0.49
C ARG A 152 -14.63 30.61 -0.99
N LEU A 153 -15.06 31.68 -0.38
CA LEU A 153 -16.07 32.57 -0.98
C LEU A 153 -15.38 33.28 -2.15
N GLU A 154 -15.39 32.73 -3.34
CA GLU A 154 -15.10 33.52 -4.53
C GLU A 154 -16.34 34.32 -4.87
N THR A 155 -16.42 35.53 -4.43
CA THR A 155 -17.31 36.56 -5.02
C THR A 155 -16.69 36.90 -6.36
N ARG A 156 -17.12 36.20 -7.41
CA ARG A 156 -16.91 36.64 -8.78
C ARG A 156 -17.97 37.70 -9.06
N GLU A 157 -17.52 38.95 -9.10
CA GLU A 157 -18.37 40.12 -9.48
C GLU A 157 -18.91 40.04 -10.92
N ASP A 158 -18.48 39.09 -11.73
CA ASP A 158 -18.73 39.02 -13.16
C ASP A 158 -19.89 38.10 -13.59
N HIS A 159 -20.52 37.39 -12.66
CA HIS A 159 -21.67 36.52 -12.98
C HIS A 159 -22.81 36.75 -12.00
N GLU A 160 -23.84 37.45 -12.46
CA GLU A 160 -25.07 37.82 -11.71
C GLU A 160 -25.92 36.66 -11.16
N ASP A 161 -25.50 35.39 -11.32
CA ASP A 161 -26.38 34.24 -11.04
C ASP A 161 -25.88 33.21 -10.06
N PHE A 162 -24.73 33.38 -9.38
CA PHE A 162 -24.23 32.32 -8.53
C PHE A 162 -23.72 32.81 -7.17
N GLY A 163 -24.64 32.85 -6.20
CA GLY A 163 -24.31 32.72 -4.79
C GLY A 163 -23.85 31.29 -4.45
N ASN A 164 -23.06 30.65 -5.30
CA ASN A 164 -22.61 29.29 -5.13
C ASN A 164 -21.23 29.29 -4.44
N HIS A 165 -21.19 28.69 -3.26
CA HIS A 165 -19.95 28.29 -2.64
C HIS A 165 -19.20 27.35 -3.58
N ILE A 166 -18.16 27.84 -4.24
CA ILE A 166 -17.26 27.00 -5.00
C ILE A 166 -16.42 26.23 -3.99
N GLU A 167 -16.68 24.95 -3.93
CA GLU A 167 -15.86 24.04 -3.15
C GLU A 167 -14.49 23.96 -3.79
N THR A 168 -13.48 24.47 -3.09
CA THR A 168 -12.10 24.33 -3.49
C THR A 168 -11.42 23.30 -2.58
N THR A 169 -10.51 22.55 -3.13
CA THR A 169 -9.63 21.68 -2.36
C THR A 169 -8.25 22.31 -2.30
N LYS A 170 -7.58 22.13 -1.18
CA LYS A 170 -6.21 22.59 -0.97
C LYS A 170 -5.34 21.43 -0.54
N ASP A 171 -4.20 21.30 -1.19
CA ASP A 171 -3.20 20.32 -0.76
C ASP A 171 -2.43 20.85 0.44
N ILE A 172 -2.36 20.04 1.48
CA ILE A 172 -1.55 20.29 2.68
C ILE A 172 -0.32 19.38 2.67
N GLY A 173 0.78 19.88 3.17
CA GLY A 173 2.08 19.21 3.00
C GLY A 173 2.60 19.37 1.57
N GLY A 174 3.67 18.67 1.25
CA GLY A 174 4.29 18.75 -0.07
C GLY A 174 5.39 19.80 -0.18
N TRP A 175 6.06 19.80 -1.32
CA TRP A 175 7.30 20.55 -1.57
C TRP A 175 7.12 22.06 -1.62
N ARG A 176 5.91 22.55 -1.81
CA ARG A 176 5.59 23.97 -1.98
C ARG A 176 4.86 24.56 -0.78
N SER A 177 4.53 23.75 0.21
CA SER A 177 3.87 24.28 1.41
C SER A 177 4.90 24.93 2.31
N THR A 178 4.78 26.25 2.48
CA THR A 178 5.55 27.02 3.45
C THR A 178 4.86 27.13 4.80
N ALA A 179 3.61 26.64 4.87
CA ALA A 179 2.80 26.72 6.08
C ALA A 179 2.92 25.42 6.88
N THR A 180 3.18 25.54 8.15
CA THR A 180 3.08 24.44 9.11
C THR A 180 1.62 24.00 9.20
N THR A 181 1.39 22.70 9.02
CA THR A 181 0.07 22.10 9.15
C THR A 181 0.07 21.16 10.36
N ILE A 182 -0.89 21.33 11.25
CA ILE A 182 -1.09 20.47 12.40
C ILE A 182 -2.27 19.56 12.14
N ILE A 183 -2.06 18.25 12.25
CA ILE A 183 -3.15 17.26 12.22
C ILE A 183 -3.38 16.75 13.64
N THR A 184 -4.64 16.78 14.06
CA THR A 184 -5.06 16.29 15.37
C THR A 184 -5.97 15.08 15.21
N ASP A 185 -5.64 13.98 15.87
CA ASP A 185 -6.54 12.84 15.98
C ASP A 185 -7.66 13.17 17.00
N PRO A 186 -8.93 13.21 16.59
CA PRO A 186 -10.02 13.62 17.47
C PRO A 186 -10.31 12.61 18.58
N VAL A 187 -9.84 11.37 18.46
CA VAL A 187 -10.09 10.32 19.47
C VAL A 187 -9.07 10.39 20.60
N THR A 188 -7.79 10.57 20.28
CA THR A 188 -6.72 10.61 21.27
C THR A 188 -6.32 12.04 21.69
N ASN A 189 -6.81 13.06 20.99
CA ASN A 189 -6.38 14.46 21.10
C ASN A 189 -4.87 14.66 20.89
N LYS A 190 -4.21 13.72 20.25
CA LYS A 190 -2.80 13.86 19.88
C LYS A 190 -2.68 14.59 18.56
N SER A 191 -1.72 15.51 18.52
CA SER A 191 -1.43 16.30 17.33
C SER A 191 -0.02 16.03 16.83
N VAL A 192 0.15 16.13 15.54
CA VAL A 192 1.45 16.09 14.85
C VAL A 192 1.58 17.24 13.90
N GLU A 193 2.80 17.71 13.74
CA GLU A 193 3.14 18.78 12.84
C GLU A 193 3.68 18.19 11.53
N LEU A 194 3.05 18.58 10.43
CA LEU A 194 3.44 18.13 9.09
C LEU A 194 4.39 19.15 8.47
N GLU A 195 5.63 18.73 8.32
CA GLU A 195 6.65 19.47 7.59
C GLU A 195 7.06 18.69 6.34
N GLY A 196 6.68 19.15 5.19
CA GLY A 196 7.16 18.66 3.89
C GLY A 196 7.25 17.14 3.76
N ARG A 197 8.43 16.58 4.04
CA ARG A 197 8.73 15.15 3.80
C ARG A 197 8.43 14.21 4.97
N ASN A 198 7.90 14.70 6.09
CA ASN A 198 7.70 13.87 7.29
C ASN A 198 6.26 13.33 7.43
N MET A 199 5.34 13.69 6.56
CA MET A 199 3.92 13.38 6.66
C MET A 199 3.65 11.92 7.02
N THR A 200 4.16 10.98 6.24
CA THR A 200 3.95 9.55 6.49
C THR A 200 4.41 9.12 7.88
N SER A 201 5.59 9.60 8.33
CA SER A 201 6.11 9.25 9.65
C SER A 201 5.27 9.84 10.78
N GLU A 202 4.75 11.04 10.61
CA GLU A 202 3.90 11.68 11.61
C GLU A 202 2.52 11.02 11.70
N LEU A 203 1.93 10.65 10.57
CA LEU A 203 0.68 9.88 10.55
C LEU A 203 0.85 8.48 11.19
N LEU A 204 1.98 7.81 10.99
CA LEU A 204 2.28 6.55 11.66
C LEU A 204 2.41 6.72 13.17
N LYS A 205 2.91 7.85 13.66
CA LYS A 205 2.93 8.17 15.09
C LYS A 205 1.52 8.33 15.66
N LEU A 206 0.61 8.99 14.91
CA LEU A 206 -0.80 9.10 15.31
C LEU A 206 -1.47 7.72 15.34
N LEU A 207 -1.25 6.90 14.33
CA LEU A 207 -1.78 5.54 14.28
C LEU A 207 -1.30 4.70 15.49
N LYS A 208 -0.02 4.75 15.84
CA LYS A 208 0.52 4.10 17.05
C LYS A 208 -0.08 4.65 18.34
N ALA A 209 -0.34 5.96 18.38
CA ALA A 209 -0.95 6.58 19.53
C ALA A 209 -2.40 6.14 19.73
N ARG A 210 -3.12 5.87 18.65
CA ARG A 210 -4.53 5.43 18.67
C ARG A 210 -4.66 3.94 18.98
N VAL A 211 -3.69 3.14 18.61
CA VAL A 211 -3.75 1.68 18.79
C VAL A 211 -2.62 1.21 19.70
N TYR A 212 -2.97 0.85 20.90
CA TYR A 212 -2.03 0.26 21.87
C TYR A 212 -1.64 -1.17 21.46
N ASP A 213 -0.39 -1.56 21.70
CA ASP A 213 0.17 -2.88 21.37
C ASP A 213 0.09 -3.22 19.86
N MET A 214 0.51 -2.27 19.03
CA MET A 214 0.63 -2.46 17.61
C MET A 214 2.09 -2.35 17.16
N ASN A 215 2.52 -3.30 16.32
CA ASN A 215 3.74 -3.15 15.54
C ASN A 215 3.40 -2.70 14.12
N ILE A 216 4.20 -1.79 13.58
CA ILE A 216 4.07 -1.35 12.19
C ILE A 216 5.31 -1.77 11.42
N VAL A 217 5.12 -2.57 10.38
CA VAL A 217 6.19 -3.05 9.50
C VAL A 217 5.96 -2.54 8.09
N GLY A 218 6.98 -1.95 7.50
CA GLY A 218 6.94 -1.49 6.12
C GLY A 218 7.78 -2.40 5.21
N PHE A 219 7.25 -2.70 4.04
CA PHE A 219 7.98 -3.33 2.94
C PHE A 219 7.87 -2.46 1.69
N PHE A 220 9.02 -2.04 1.19
CA PHE A 220 9.12 -1.33 -0.07
C PHE A 220 9.63 -2.27 -1.16
N ILE A 221 8.84 -2.49 -2.19
CA ILE A 221 9.23 -3.30 -3.35
C ILE A 221 9.96 -2.40 -4.34
N ALA A 222 11.28 -2.43 -4.31
CA ALA A 222 12.08 -1.65 -5.24
C ALA A 222 11.95 -2.21 -6.66
N GLY A 223 11.54 -1.37 -7.61
CA GLY A 223 11.50 -1.76 -9.01
C GLY A 223 12.86 -2.30 -9.46
N SER A 224 12.86 -3.44 -10.13
CA SER A 224 14.09 -3.97 -10.75
C SER A 224 14.15 -3.50 -12.19
N GLY A 225 15.30 -2.92 -12.58
CA GLY A 225 15.62 -2.66 -13.97
C GLY A 225 15.66 -3.96 -14.79
N ARG A 226 15.91 -3.85 -16.11
CA ARG A 226 16.05 -5.02 -17.02
C ARG A 226 17.04 -6.08 -16.53
N SER A 227 18.01 -5.69 -15.70
CA SER A 227 19.02 -6.58 -15.11
C SER A 227 18.56 -7.37 -13.89
N GLY A 228 17.32 -7.17 -13.40
CA GLY A 228 16.84 -7.76 -12.14
C GLY A 228 17.50 -7.19 -10.88
N ARG A 229 18.30 -6.12 -11.02
CA ARG A 229 18.97 -5.45 -9.91
C ARG A 229 18.20 -4.22 -9.48
N VAL A 230 18.23 -3.92 -8.20
CA VAL A 230 17.64 -2.70 -7.65
C VAL A 230 18.41 -1.48 -8.12
N ASP A 231 17.68 -0.46 -8.57
CA ASP A 231 18.28 0.81 -8.97
C ASP A 231 18.87 1.53 -7.75
N LYS A 232 20.10 2.02 -7.87
CA LYS A 232 20.78 2.79 -6.84
C LYS A 232 20.00 4.05 -6.42
N ASN A 233 19.27 4.68 -7.35
CA ASN A 233 18.48 5.86 -7.06
C ASN A 233 17.30 5.56 -6.14
N VAL A 234 16.72 4.38 -6.24
CA VAL A 234 15.69 3.91 -5.31
C VAL A 234 16.28 3.77 -3.90
N ILE A 235 17.45 3.13 -3.77
CA ILE A 235 18.12 3.00 -2.47
C ILE A 235 18.48 4.37 -1.90
N ARG A 236 19.00 5.26 -2.74
CA ARG A 236 19.32 6.66 -2.37
C ARG A 236 18.09 7.37 -1.81
N SER A 237 16.97 7.29 -2.49
CA SER A 237 15.72 7.95 -2.11
C SER A 237 15.16 7.38 -0.79
N VAL A 238 15.05 6.06 -0.69
CA VAL A 238 14.46 5.40 0.49
C VAL A 238 15.35 5.54 1.72
N CYS A 239 16.67 5.46 1.56
CA CYS A 239 17.63 5.65 2.65
C CYS A 239 17.93 7.13 2.95
N LYS A 240 17.31 8.07 2.21
CA LYS A 240 17.50 9.52 2.36
C LYS A 240 18.97 9.95 2.28
N ILE A 241 19.72 9.37 1.33
CA ILE A 241 21.11 9.74 1.08
C ILE A 241 21.12 10.99 0.22
N ASP A 242 21.47 12.14 0.81
CA ASP A 242 21.38 13.48 0.18
C ASP A 242 22.49 13.77 -0.85
N SER A 243 23.36 12.83 -1.13
CA SER A 243 24.43 13.00 -2.12
C SER A 243 23.97 12.59 -3.51
N TYR A 244 24.19 13.45 -4.50
CA TYR A 244 24.02 13.11 -5.92
C TYR A 244 25.17 12.25 -6.46
N VAL A 245 26.28 12.19 -5.74
CA VAL A 245 27.44 11.37 -6.09
C VAL A 245 27.28 9.97 -5.50
N ASP A 246 27.74 8.97 -6.24
CA ASP A 246 27.77 7.60 -5.74
C ASP A 246 28.82 7.51 -4.62
N THR A 247 28.35 7.37 -3.40
CA THR A 247 29.21 7.17 -2.23
C THR A 247 29.51 5.68 -2.05
N ASP A 248 30.64 5.38 -1.41
CA ASP A 248 30.98 3.98 -1.05
C ASP A 248 29.89 3.34 -0.21
N GLU A 249 29.23 4.13 0.66
CA GLU A 249 28.10 3.69 1.47
C GLU A 249 26.91 3.26 0.59
N LEU A 250 26.48 4.09 -0.38
CA LEU A 250 25.41 3.75 -1.30
C LEU A 250 25.72 2.48 -2.10
N MET A 251 26.96 2.37 -2.60
CA MET A 251 27.38 1.21 -3.37
C MET A 251 27.43 -0.06 -2.53
N ALA A 252 27.81 0.05 -1.26
CA ALA A 252 27.76 -1.07 -0.31
C ALA A 252 26.32 -1.53 -0.05
N LEU A 253 25.37 -0.60 0.13
CA LEU A 253 23.95 -0.93 0.29
C LEU A 253 23.36 -1.60 -0.96
N VAL A 254 23.68 -1.07 -2.16
CA VAL A 254 23.26 -1.68 -3.44
C VAL A 254 23.83 -3.09 -3.59
N LYS A 255 25.09 -3.32 -3.23
CA LYS A 255 25.70 -4.65 -3.25
C LYS A 255 25.03 -5.59 -2.25
N LYS A 256 24.74 -5.09 -1.06
CA LYS A 256 24.08 -5.86 0.02
C LYS A 256 22.69 -6.32 -0.41
N ILE A 257 21.81 -5.42 -0.87
CA ILE A 257 20.45 -5.79 -1.28
C ILE A 257 20.42 -6.77 -2.45
N ASN A 258 21.33 -6.60 -3.42
CA ASN A 258 21.41 -7.52 -4.56
C ASN A 258 21.90 -8.92 -4.16
N LYS A 259 22.71 -9.02 -3.08
CA LYS A 259 23.21 -10.29 -2.53
C LYS A 259 22.20 -10.95 -1.59
N GLU A 260 21.71 -10.19 -0.61
CA GLU A 260 20.87 -10.73 0.48
C GLU A 260 19.37 -10.77 0.13
N LYS A 261 18.98 -10.13 -1.00
CA LYS A 261 17.59 -10.02 -1.46
C LYS A 261 16.67 -9.27 -0.49
N PHE A 262 17.21 -8.57 0.47
CA PHE A 262 16.52 -7.61 1.32
C PHE A 262 17.53 -6.62 1.91
N LEU A 263 17.01 -5.47 2.34
CA LEU A 263 17.77 -4.47 3.09
C LEU A 263 16.89 -3.95 4.22
N ALA A 264 17.32 -4.16 5.47
CA ALA A 264 16.67 -3.53 6.61
C ALA A 264 17.20 -2.10 6.76
N VAL A 265 16.30 -1.13 6.86
CA VAL A 265 16.62 0.27 7.04
C VAL A 265 15.81 0.85 8.19
N LYS A 266 16.33 1.89 8.84
CA LYS A 266 15.55 2.66 9.82
C LYS A 266 14.65 3.63 9.08
N SER A 267 13.35 3.57 9.34
CA SER A 267 12.40 4.53 8.80
C SER A 267 11.51 5.03 9.94
N ALA A 268 11.37 6.35 10.03
CA ALA A 268 10.61 6.97 11.12
C ALA A 268 9.15 6.52 11.09
N GLY A 269 8.61 6.19 12.25
CA GLY A 269 7.23 5.73 12.42
C GLY A 269 7.04 4.21 12.27
N TYR A 270 7.93 3.50 11.60
CA TYR A 270 7.92 2.04 11.52
C TYR A 270 8.74 1.42 12.66
N ASP A 271 8.32 0.25 13.13
CA ASP A 271 9.15 -0.57 14.03
C ASP A 271 10.22 -1.29 13.23
N GLU A 272 9.86 -1.81 12.06
CA GLU A 272 10.77 -2.41 11.10
C GLU A 272 10.42 -1.95 9.68
N TYR A 273 11.44 -1.65 8.88
CA TYR A 273 11.27 -1.28 7.49
C TYR A 273 12.27 -1.99 6.60
N TYR A 274 11.77 -2.58 5.52
CA TYR A 274 12.55 -3.42 4.61
C TYR A 274 12.40 -2.99 3.17
N ILE A 275 13.50 -2.98 2.43
CA ILE A 275 13.50 -2.84 0.99
C ILE A 275 13.71 -4.24 0.40
N LEU A 276 12.82 -4.64 -0.50
CA LEU A 276 12.89 -5.90 -1.23
C LEU A 276 13.11 -5.62 -2.73
N PRO A 277 13.98 -6.37 -3.43
CA PRO A 277 14.07 -6.25 -4.88
C PRO A 277 12.80 -6.79 -5.52
N GLY A 278 12.25 -6.03 -6.48
CA GLY A 278 11.08 -6.43 -7.26
C GLY A 278 11.42 -7.38 -8.42
N GLY A 279 10.45 -7.59 -9.30
CA GLY A 279 10.58 -8.43 -10.49
C GLY A 279 10.69 -9.92 -10.17
N ASN A 280 11.45 -10.66 -10.97
CA ASN A 280 11.59 -12.12 -10.84
C ASN A 280 12.25 -12.57 -9.53
N SER A 281 12.91 -11.67 -8.80
CA SER A 281 13.51 -12.01 -7.51
C SER A 281 12.48 -12.24 -6.39
N LEU A 282 11.25 -11.77 -6.56
CA LEU A 282 10.11 -12.09 -5.69
C LEU A 282 9.25 -13.25 -6.22
N GLU A 283 9.48 -13.66 -7.46
CA GLU A 283 8.77 -14.81 -7.99
C GLU A 283 9.25 -16.08 -7.26
N VAL A 284 8.33 -16.74 -6.62
CA VAL A 284 8.51 -18.14 -6.25
C VAL A 284 8.65 -18.88 -7.58
N GLU A 285 9.82 -19.48 -7.87
CA GLU A 285 9.98 -20.28 -9.07
C GLU A 285 8.78 -21.21 -9.17
N ASN A 286 8.01 -21.05 -10.24
CA ASN A 286 6.80 -21.79 -10.53
C ASN A 286 7.17 -23.24 -10.90
N ASP A 287 7.51 -24.05 -9.91
CA ASP A 287 7.50 -25.50 -10.08
C ASP A 287 6.02 -25.97 -10.16
N GLY A 288 5.32 -25.57 -11.23
CA GLY A 288 4.02 -26.13 -11.58
C GLY A 288 2.76 -25.44 -11.05
N LEU A 289 2.81 -24.19 -10.59
CA LEU A 289 1.62 -23.36 -10.32
C LEU A 289 1.10 -22.63 -11.57
N GLY A 290 1.52 -23.06 -12.75
CA GLY A 290 1.11 -22.52 -14.03
C GLY A 290 -0.30 -22.93 -14.45
N ASP A 291 -0.55 -22.83 -15.74
CA ASP A 291 -1.85 -23.09 -16.40
C ASP A 291 -2.50 -24.44 -16.06
N GLU A 292 -1.73 -25.41 -15.55
CA GLU A 292 -2.22 -26.72 -15.10
C GLU A 292 -3.11 -26.69 -13.86
N LEU A 293 -3.18 -25.57 -13.13
CA LEU A 293 -4.03 -25.43 -11.94
C LEU A 293 -5.40 -24.84 -12.23
N ILE A 294 -5.61 -24.34 -13.44
CA ILE A 294 -6.92 -23.85 -13.88
C ILE A 294 -7.84 -25.06 -13.99
N GLY A 295 -8.83 -25.16 -13.09
CA GLY A 295 -9.74 -26.31 -13.01
C GLY A 295 -9.22 -27.52 -12.23
N ALA A 296 -8.06 -27.42 -11.58
CA ALA A 296 -7.52 -28.53 -10.79
C ALA A 296 -8.34 -28.81 -9.51
N SER A 297 -8.38 -30.07 -9.10
CA SER A 297 -9.06 -30.48 -7.87
C SER A 297 -8.40 -29.83 -6.63
N LYS A 298 -9.21 -29.64 -5.56
CA LYS A 298 -8.76 -29.10 -4.27
C LYS A 298 -7.51 -29.81 -3.71
N ALA A 299 -7.43 -31.14 -3.91
CA ALA A 299 -6.29 -31.96 -3.49
C ALA A 299 -5.02 -31.64 -4.31
N LYS A 300 -5.15 -31.47 -5.64
CA LYS A 300 -4.04 -31.12 -6.53
C LYS A 300 -3.53 -29.70 -6.24
N LEU A 301 -4.44 -28.75 -5.99
CA LEU A 301 -4.12 -27.38 -5.57
C LEU A 301 -3.35 -27.37 -4.23
N LYS A 302 -3.84 -28.11 -3.23
CA LYS A 302 -3.19 -28.23 -1.91
C LYS A 302 -1.80 -28.86 -2.02
N SER A 303 -1.64 -29.88 -2.86
CA SER A 303 -0.35 -30.54 -3.10
C SER A 303 0.64 -29.61 -3.83
N ALA A 304 0.20 -28.90 -4.86
CA ALA A 304 1.02 -27.95 -5.61
C ALA A 304 1.46 -26.77 -4.73
N PHE A 305 0.57 -26.23 -3.89
CA PHE A 305 0.89 -25.21 -2.88
C PHE A 305 1.90 -25.76 -1.86
N GLY A 306 1.72 -26.97 -1.37
CA GLY A 306 2.65 -27.60 -0.42
C GLY A 306 4.05 -27.83 -1.02
N LYS A 307 4.16 -28.12 -2.32
CA LYS A 307 5.42 -28.22 -3.05
C LYS A 307 6.06 -26.85 -3.25
N SER A 308 5.30 -25.84 -3.68
CA SER A 308 5.76 -24.47 -3.83
C SER A 308 6.28 -23.90 -2.50
N MET A 309 5.66 -24.24 -1.38
CA MET A 309 6.11 -23.85 -0.04
C MET A 309 7.44 -24.47 0.38
N LYS A 310 7.82 -25.62 -0.19
CA LYS A 310 9.10 -26.29 0.11
C LYS A 310 10.24 -25.79 -0.78
N SER A 311 9.95 -25.12 -1.88
CA SER A 311 10.97 -24.59 -2.79
C SER A 311 11.59 -23.30 -2.24
N LYS A 312 12.88 -23.28 -2.19
CA LYS A 312 13.88 -22.24 -1.88
C LYS A 312 13.56 -21.10 -0.88
N ILE A 313 14.42 -21.01 0.10
CA ILE A 313 14.44 -20.06 1.24
C ILE A 313 14.47 -18.57 0.79
N ASP A 314 15.07 -18.27 -0.36
CA ASP A 314 15.28 -16.88 -0.83
C ASP A 314 13.99 -16.15 -1.21
N SER A 315 12.97 -16.88 -1.68
CA SER A 315 11.67 -16.30 -2.06
C SER A 315 10.72 -16.03 -0.89
N ARG A 316 11.14 -16.32 0.35
CA ARG A 316 10.31 -16.20 1.57
C ARG A 316 10.72 -15.05 2.48
N ALA A 317 11.47 -14.08 1.98
CA ALA A 317 12.01 -13.01 2.82
C ALA A 317 10.91 -12.31 3.65
N LEU A 318 9.76 -12.02 3.05
CA LEU A 318 8.62 -11.38 3.71
C LEU A 318 8.00 -12.32 4.77
N LEU A 319 7.73 -13.57 4.43
CA LEU A 319 7.18 -14.56 5.36
C LEU A 319 8.13 -14.82 6.55
N ASN A 320 9.43 -14.98 6.30
CA ASN A 320 10.40 -15.24 7.36
C ASN A 320 10.50 -14.07 8.36
N LYS A 321 10.33 -12.83 7.87
CA LYS A 321 10.29 -11.65 8.72
C LYS A 321 8.99 -11.56 9.50
N PHE A 322 7.87 -11.82 8.85
CA PHE A 322 6.56 -11.83 9.49
C PHE A 322 6.47 -12.90 10.59
N VAL A 323 6.95 -14.13 10.33
CA VAL A 323 6.98 -15.21 11.34
C VAL A 323 7.72 -14.78 12.59
N LYS A 324 8.86 -14.07 12.46
CA LYS A 324 9.61 -13.56 13.61
C LYS A 324 8.86 -12.50 14.43
N LEU A 325 7.87 -11.83 13.84
CA LEU A 325 7.08 -10.82 14.53
C LEU A 325 5.89 -11.43 15.30
N VAL A 326 5.40 -12.59 14.84
CA VAL A 326 4.22 -13.25 15.41
C VAL A 326 4.54 -14.47 16.26
N ALA A 327 5.77 -14.97 16.20
CA ALA A 327 6.30 -16.04 17.06
C ALA A 327 6.84 -15.48 18.38
#